data_ee0c7bf8170963aaf05b4b6e58431330
#
_entry.id   ee0c7bf8170963aaf05b4b6e58431330
#
_cell.length_a   1.000
_cell.length_b   1.000
_cell.length_c   1.000
_cell.angle_alpha   90.00
_cell.angle_beta   90.00
_cell.angle_gamma   90.00
#
_symmetry.space_group_name_H-M   'P 1'
#
loop_
_entity.id
_entity.type
_entity.pdbx_description
1 polymer ?
#
loop_
_entity_poly.entity_id
_entity_poly.type
_entity_poly.pdbx_seq_one_letter_code
_entity_poly.pdbx_strand_id
1 'polypeptide(L)'
;VRVLCTTDDPADTLEWHKKIAADPTIPFHVLPSFRPDKYLGGNPDAERALCEKYGTDSVPEALEKALDYFCENGCKVSDHGFSRFAYVPGTKQAELLHVLSKAYHAHGVAMQLHLGPIRNQNPQLLSTIGADVGGDSVGLTTDPFQLGAFLGDLARENSLPNTILYNLNPTDNAVLSTMAVNFAPKVQFGAAWWFNDTIRGMRRQIDELMEN
;
A
#
# COMPACT_ATOMS: atom_id res chain seq x y z
N VAL A 1 19.86 10.51 -3.49
CA VAL A 1 18.47 10.17 -3.85
C VAL A 1 18.24 10.60 -5.28
N ARG A 2 17.66 9.74 -6.12
CA ARG A 2 17.27 10.07 -7.51
C ARG A 2 15.76 10.18 -7.66
N VAL A 3 15.03 9.37 -6.91
CA VAL A 3 13.58 9.34 -6.90
C VAL A 3 13.10 9.25 -5.45
N LEU A 4 12.09 10.01 -5.12
CA LEU A 4 11.35 9.97 -3.87
C LEU A 4 9.87 9.75 -4.22
N CYS A 5 9.20 8.85 -3.52
CA CYS A 5 7.75 8.71 -3.62
C CYS A 5 7.11 9.23 -2.33
N THR A 6 6.03 9.97 -2.48
CA THR A 6 5.17 10.45 -1.39
C THR A 6 4.02 9.48 -1.16
N THR A 7 3.18 9.73 -0.19
CA THR A 7 1.95 8.96 0.05
C THR A 7 0.76 9.89 -0.12
N ASP A 8 -0.04 9.68 -1.16
CA ASP A 8 -1.03 10.66 -1.60
C ASP A 8 -2.43 10.05 -1.72
N ASP A 9 -3.41 10.84 -1.35
CA ASP A 9 -4.81 10.48 -1.43
C ASP A 9 -5.33 10.50 -2.88
N PRO A 10 -6.15 9.54 -3.33
CA PRO A 10 -6.78 9.56 -4.65
C PRO A 10 -7.49 10.88 -5.03
N ALA A 11 -7.94 11.64 -4.04
CA ALA A 11 -8.54 12.95 -4.26
C ALA A 11 -7.51 14.11 -4.34
N ASP A 12 -6.22 13.85 -4.20
CA ASP A 12 -5.19 14.89 -4.31
C ASP A 12 -5.13 15.49 -5.72
N THR A 13 -4.78 16.77 -5.80
CA THR A 13 -4.60 17.50 -7.06
C THR A 13 -3.20 17.37 -7.64
N LEU A 14 -2.27 16.83 -6.86
CA LEU A 14 -0.84 16.67 -7.17
C LEU A 14 -0.17 17.99 -7.59
N GLU A 15 -0.69 19.13 -7.10
CA GLU A 15 -0.17 20.44 -7.50
C GLU A 15 1.29 20.64 -7.09
N TRP A 16 1.68 20.11 -5.93
CA TRP A 16 3.06 20.21 -5.45
C TRP A 16 4.01 19.35 -6.27
N HIS A 17 3.59 18.15 -6.68
CA HIS A 17 4.34 17.28 -7.58
C HIS A 17 4.62 18.00 -8.92
N LYS A 18 3.59 18.64 -9.48
CA LYS A 18 3.72 19.42 -10.72
C LYS A 18 4.66 20.62 -10.57
N LYS A 19 4.56 21.36 -9.44
CA LYS A 19 5.46 22.48 -9.15
C LYS A 19 6.91 22.02 -8.99
N ILE A 20 7.13 20.92 -8.24
CA ILE A 20 8.46 20.34 -8.06
C ILE A 20 9.05 19.85 -9.38
N ALA A 21 8.24 19.16 -10.19
CA ALA A 21 8.67 18.64 -11.49
C ALA A 21 9.05 19.77 -12.47
N ALA A 22 8.45 20.95 -12.33
CA ALA A 22 8.74 22.13 -13.16
C ALA A 22 9.95 22.95 -12.67
N ASP A 23 10.47 22.67 -11.47
CA ASP A 23 11.60 23.41 -10.89
C ASP A 23 12.94 22.80 -11.31
N PRO A 24 13.73 23.44 -12.19
CA PRO A 24 15.00 22.90 -12.66
C PRO A 24 16.10 22.88 -11.58
N THR A 25 15.88 23.49 -10.43
CA THR A 25 16.85 23.49 -9.32
C THR A 25 16.78 22.21 -8.47
N ILE A 26 15.71 21.43 -8.61
CA ILE A 26 15.52 20.18 -7.89
C ILE A 26 16.13 19.00 -8.69
N PRO A 27 17.21 18.37 -8.20
CA PRO A 27 17.98 17.40 -8.97
C PRO A 27 17.44 15.96 -8.88
N PHE A 28 16.24 15.76 -8.37
CA PHE A 28 15.60 14.45 -8.18
C PHE A 28 14.12 14.53 -8.49
N HIS A 29 13.51 13.37 -8.76
CA HIS A 29 12.07 13.29 -9.02
C HIS A 29 11.31 13.03 -7.72
N VAL A 30 10.18 13.73 -7.53
CA VAL A 30 9.19 13.44 -6.50
C VAL A 30 7.94 12.94 -7.22
N LEU A 31 7.59 11.67 -6.99
CA LEU A 31 6.49 11.00 -7.65
C LEU A 31 5.38 10.66 -6.64
N PRO A 32 4.11 10.74 -7.03
CA PRO A 32 3.03 10.34 -6.14
C PRO A 32 2.95 8.82 -5.99
N SER A 33 2.57 8.36 -4.79
CA SER A 33 2.12 6.98 -4.55
C SER A 33 0.62 6.99 -4.28
N PHE A 34 -0.08 6.06 -4.90
CA PHE A 34 -1.53 5.96 -4.79
C PHE A 34 -1.95 5.24 -3.51
N ARG A 35 -2.61 5.95 -2.55
CA ARG A 35 -3.03 5.38 -1.26
C ARG A 35 -4.54 5.47 -1.03
N PRO A 36 -5.31 4.44 -1.45
CA PRO A 36 -6.76 4.45 -1.39
C PRO A 36 -7.38 3.91 -0.09
N ASP A 37 -6.60 3.69 0.97
CA ASP A 37 -7.02 2.95 2.17
C ASP A 37 -8.30 3.47 2.81
N LYS A 38 -8.52 4.79 2.82
CA LYS A 38 -9.74 5.37 3.42
C LYS A 38 -11.02 4.99 2.67
N TYR A 39 -10.91 4.58 1.41
CA TYR A 39 -12.05 4.12 0.61
C TYR A 39 -12.31 2.62 0.79
N LEU A 40 -11.26 1.86 1.08
CA LEU A 40 -11.37 0.43 1.39
C LEU A 40 -12.12 0.19 2.71
N GLY A 41 -11.93 1.09 3.68
CA GLY A 41 -12.58 1.01 4.99
C GLY A 41 -14.05 1.45 5.03
N GLY A 42 -14.59 1.97 3.92
CA GLY A 42 -15.98 2.44 3.83
C GLY A 42 -16.19 3.77 4.55
N ASN A 43 -15.69 4.87 3.98
CA ASN A 43 -15.96 6.24 4.43
C ASN A 43 -16.91 6.92 3.45
N PRO A 44 -18.22 6.97 3.74
CA PRO A 44 -19.22 7.45 2.78
C PRO A 44 -19.02 8.91 2.32
N ASP A 45 -18.50 9.77 3.19
CA ASP A 45 -18.27 11.18 2.83
C ASP A 45 -17.08 11.32 1.89
N ALA A 46 -15.99 10.58 2.15
CA ALA A 46 -14.83 10.55 1.28
C ALA A 46 -15.17 9.92 -0.09
N GLU A 47 -15.96 8.84 -0.08
CA GLU A 47 -16.41 8.16 -1.31
C GLU A 47 -17.27 9.09 -2.17
N ARG A 48 -18.23 9.78 -1.57
CA ARG A 48 -19.08 10.76 -2.26
C ARG A 48 -18.23 11.87 -2.89
N ALA A 49 -17.32 12.47 -2.11
CA ALA A 49 -16.45 13.53 -2.60
C ALA A 49 -15.55 13.07 -3.75
N LEU A 50 -15.06 11.82 -3.70
CA LEU A 50 -14.27 11.24 -4.79
C LEU A 50 -15.11 11.04 -6.05
N CYS A 51 -16.31 10.48 -5.90
CA CYS A 51 -17.25 10.26 -7.00
C CYS A 51 -17.65 11.59 -7.67
N GLU A 52 -17.95 12.62 -6.88
CA GLU A 52 -18.23 13.98 -7.37
C GLU A 52 -17.04 14.55 -8.15
N LYS A 53 -15.82 14.41 -7.62
CA LYS A 53 -14.59 14.88 -8.28
C LYS A 53 -14.38 14.26 -9.66
N TYR A 54 -14.66 12.96 -9.80
CA TYR A 54 -14.44 12.21 -11.03
C TYR A 54 -15.67 12.02 -11.90
N GLY A 55 -16.81 12.61 -11.50
CA GLY A 55 -18.06 12.62 -12.30
C GLY A 55 -18.64 11.23 -12.51
N THR A 56 -18.76 10.43 -11.45
CA THR A 56 -19.32 9.07 -11.47
C THR A 56 -20.06 8.77 -10.17
N ASP A 57 -20.97 7.81 -10.18
CA ASP A 57 -21.67 7.30 -8.99
C ASP A 57 -21.01 6.01 -8.45
N SER A 58 -19.94 5.54 -9.08
CA SER A 58 -19.26 4.29 -8.77
C SER A 58 -17.90 4.55 -8.11
N VAL A 59 -17.74 4.11 -6.87
CA VAL A 59 -16.46 4.21 -6.15
C VAL A 59 -15.31 3.48 -6.87
N PRO A 60 -15.50 2.23 -7.39
CA PRO A 60 -14.47 1.59 -8.20
C PRO A 60 -14.05 2.44 -9.41
N GLU A 61 -15.02 2.93 -10.19
CA GLU A 61 -14.74 3.76 -11.36
C GLU A 61 -14.03 5.08 -10.98
N ALA A 62 -14.43 5.72 -9.87
CA ALA A 62 -13.78 6.93 -9.39
C ALA A 62 -12.33 6.66 -9.00
N LEU A 63 -12.03 5.51 -8.37
CA LEU A 63 -10.68 5.11 -8.01
C LEU A 63 -9.82 4.76 -9.24
N GLU A 64 -10.39 4.13 -10.27
CA GLU A 64 -9.70 3.87 -11.53
C GLU A 64 -9.33 5.19 -12.24
N LYS A 65 -10.28 6.13 -12.37
CA LYS A 65 -10.00 7.47 -12.92
C LYS A 65 -8.96 8.24 -12.12
N ALA A 66 -8.98 8.08 -10.79
CA ALA A 66 -7.96 8.67 -9.93
C ALA A 66 -6.59 8.05 -10.19
N LEU A 67 -6.52 6.74 -10.38
CA LEU A 67 -5.26 6.04 -10.70
C LEU A 67 -4.73 6.46 -12.07
N ASP A 68 -5.59 6.59 -13.09
CA ASP A 68 -5.22 7.13 -14.41
C ASP A 68 -4.53 8.48 -14.26
N TYR A 69 -5.19 9.40 -13.52
CA TYR A 69 -4.63 10.72 -13.26
C TYR A 69 -3.27 10.67 -12.52
N PHE A 70 -3.12 9.79 -11.54
CA PHE A 70 -1.86 9.58 -10.84
C PHE A 70 -0.77 9.04 -11.78
N CYS A 71 -1.11 8.09 -12.65
CA CYS A 71 -0.19 7.52 -13.63
C CYS A 71 0.28 8.56 -14.65
N GLU A 72 -0.61 9.46 -15.11
CA GLU A 72 -0.27 10.61 -15.94
C GLU A 72 0.72 11.57 -15.25
N ASN A 73 0.71 11.63 -13.92
CA ASN A 73 1.64 12.43 -13.11
C ASN A 73 2.84 11.61 -12.58
N GLY A 74 3.10 10.43 -13.15
CA GLY A 74 4.32 9.66 -12.89
C GLY A 74 4.23 8.64 -11.77
N CYS A 75 3.05 8.35 -11.25
CA CYS A 75 2.85 7.28 -10.25
C CYS A 75 3.38 5.93 -10.76
N LYS A 76 4.14 5.24 -9.90
CA LYS A 76 4.73 3.94 -10.18
C LYS A 76 4.44 2.90 -9.11
N VAL A 77 3.95 3.36 -7.95
CA VAL A 77 3.67 2.49 -6.81
C VAL A 77 2.34 2.88 -6.17
N SER A 78 1.62 1.90 -5.66
CA SER A 78 0.56 2.12 -4.68
C SER A 78 1.10 1.86 -3.27
N ASP A 79 0.41 2.39 -2.28
CA ASP A 79 0.74 2.19 -0.86
C ASP A 79 -0.54 1.80 -0.11
N HIS A 80 -0.48 0.69 0.61
CA HIS A 80 -1.58 0.20 1.44
C HIS A 80 -1.09 -0.14 2.83
N GLY A 81 -1.79 0.31 3.86
CA GLY A 81 -1.48 0.02 5.25
C GLY A 81 -2.61 -0.75 5.94
N PHE A 82 -2.35 -2.00 6.31
CA PHE A 82 -3.32 -2.86 6.99
C PHE A 82 -2.86 -3.19 8.41
N SER A 83 -3.60 -2.74 9.41
CA SER A 83 -3.42 -3.22 10.78
C SER A 83 -3.70 -4.72 10.89
N ARG A 84 -4.65 -5.18 10.11
CA ARG A 84 -4.95 -6.60 9.88
C ARG A 84 -5.37 -6.77 8.43
N PHE A 85 -4.61 -7.54 7.67
CA PHE A 85 -5.00 -7.90 6.31
C PHE A 85 -6.18 -8.86 6.36
N ALA A 86 -7.26 -8.51 5.67
CA ALA A 86 -8.45 -9.33 5.54
C ALA A 86 -8.90 -9.38 4.08
N TYR A 87 -9.00 -10.59 3.55
CA TYR A 87 -9.53 -10.85 2.22
C TYR A 87 -10.69 -11.83 2.35
N VAL A 88 -11.88 -11.29 2.51
CA VAL A 88 -13.12 -12.05 2.65
C VAL A 88 -13.98 -11.80 1.40
N PRO A 89 -14.12 -12.77 0.49
CA PRO A 89 -14.93 -12.60 -0.73
C PRO A 89 -16.34 -12.11 -0.42
N GLY A 90 -16.85 -11.18 -1.25
CA GLY A 90 -18.15 -10.54 -1.08
C GLY A 90 -18.16 -9.37 -0.10
N THR A 91 -17.03 -8.98 0.47
CA THR A 91 -16.92 -7.73 1.22
C THR A 91 -16.47 -6.61 0.29
N LYS A 92 -16.97 -5.39 0.54
CA LYS A 92 -16.57 -4.19 -0.21
C LYS A 92 -15.04 -4.00 -0.25
N GLN A 93 -14.36 -4.24 0.87
CA GLN A 93 -12.91 -4.13 0.94
C GLN A 93 -12.22 -5.12 -0.03
N ALA A 94 -12.64 -6.38 -0.04
CA ALA A 94 -12.06 -7.39 -0.92
C ALA A 94 -12.33 -7.07 -2.39
N GLU A 95 -13.55 -6.64 -2.72
CA GLU A 95 -13.94 -6.24 -4.08
C GLU A 95 -13.11 -5.04 -4.58
N LEU A 96 -13.02 -3.97 -3.78
CA LEU A 96 -12.24 -2.78 -4.15
C LEU A 96 -10.75 -3.10 -4.27
N LEU A 97 -10.18 -3.88 -3.34
CA LEU A 97 -8.79 -4.28 -3.39
C LEU A 97 -8.49 -5.12 -4.64
N HIS A 98 -9.43 -6.01 -5.02
CA HIS A 98 -9.31 -6.82 -6.22
C HIS A 98 -9.35 -5.97 -7.50
N VAL A 99 -10.33 -5.04 -7.62
CA VAL A 99 -10.44 -4.11 -8.75
C VAL A 99 -9.18 -3.26 -8.88
N LEU A 100 -8.73 -2.65 -7.78
CA LEU A 100 -7.52 -1.83 -7.78
C LEU A 100 -6.28 -2.62 -8.17
N SER A 101 -6.12 -3.85 -7.68
CA SER A 101 -4.97 -4.70 -8.04
C SER A 101 -4.91 -5.00 -9.54
N LYS A 102 -6.06 -5.22 -10.16
CA LYS A 102 -6.17 -5.39 -11.63
C LYS A 102 -5.79 -4.10 -12.37
N ALA A 103 -6.24 -2.95 -11.87
CA ALA A 103 -5.86 -1.67 -12.42
C ALA A 103 -4.36 -1.40 -12.26
N TYR A 104 -3.76 -1.72 -11.11
CA TYR A 104 -2.30 -1.63 -10.91
C TYR A 104 -1.54 -2.51 -11.90
N HIS A 105 -2.00 -3.75 -12.11
CA HIS A 105 -1.41 -4.63 -13.11
C HIS A 105 -1.46 -4.03 -14.52
N ALA A 106 -2.61 -3.49 -14.92
CA ALA A 106 -2.81 -2.90 -16.24
C ALA A 106 -1.93 -1.66 -16.47
N HIS A 107 -1.73 -0.83 -15.45
CA HIS A 107 -0.89 0.38 -15.52
C HIS A 107 0.60 0.13 -15.22
N GLY A 108 1.00 -1.09 -14.85
CA GLY A 108 2.36 -1.38 -14.43
C GLY A 108 2.77 -0.70 -13.13
N VAL A 109 1.80 -0.39 -12.25
CA VAL A 109 2.00 0.15 -10.91
C VAL A 109 2.33 -1.00 -9.95
N ALA A 110 3.40 -0.89 -9.20
CA ALA A 110 3.75 -1.88 -8.18
C ALA A 110 2.89 -1.68 -6.92
N MET A 111 2.30 -2.76 -6.43
CA MET A 111 1.47 -2.75 -5.22
C MET A 111 2.34 -2.96 -3.98
N GLN A 112 2.29 -2.03 -3.03
CA GLN A 112 2.97 -2.16 -1.74
C GLN A 112 1.96 -2.42 -0.63
N LEU A 113 2.14 -3.53 0.10
CA LEU A 113 1.30 -3.90 1.24
C LEU A 113 2.12 -3.78 2.52
N HIS A 114 1.78 -2.79 3.35
CA HIS A 114 2.35 -2.57 4.67
C HIS A 114 1.46 -3.23 5.73
N LEU A 115 1.97 -4.25 6.41
CA LEU A 115 1.20 -5.18 7.24
C LEU A 115 1.56 -5.07 8.72
N GLY A 116 0.55 -4.99 9.58
CA GLY A 116 0.67 -5.24 11.01
C GLY A 116 0.87 -4.07 11.96
N PRO A 117 0.69 -2.76 11.61
CA PRO A 117 0.72 -1.70 12.61
C PRO A 117 -0.56 -1.68 13.45
N ILE A 118 -0.41 -1.51 14.77
CA ILE A 118 -1.52 -1.11 15.64
C ILE A 118 -1.42 0.40 15.82
N ARG A 119 -2.38 1.12 15.26
CA ARG A 119 -2.39 2.58 15.27
C ARG A 119 -2.97 3.15 16.55
N ASN A 120 -2.36 4.26 17.04
CA ASN A 120 -2.90 5.09 18.13
C ASN A 120 -3.32 4.28 19.37
N GLN A 121 -2.52 3.29 19.76
CA GLN A 121 -2.88 2.32 20.79
C GLN A 121 -3.02 2.94 22.19
N ASN A 122 -2.34 4.08 22.45
CA ASN A 122 -2.47 4.81 23.68
C ASN A 122 -3.52 5.92 23.55
N PRO A 123 -4.73 5.74 24.13
CA PRO A 123 -5.81 6.72 24.00
C PRO A 123 -5.50 8.07 24.67
N GLN A 124 -4.63 8.08 25.67
CA GLN A 124 -4.22 9.31 26.34
C GLN A 124 -3.30 10.15 25.43
N LEU A 125 -2.35 9.52 24.74
CA LEU A 125 -1.52 10.21 23.74
C LEU A 125 -2.40 10.73 22.61
N LEU A 126 -3.28 9.89 22.07
CA LEU A 126 -4.19 10.28 20.99
C LEU A 126 -5.05 11.50 21.37
N SER A 127 -5.58 11.54 22.59
CA SER A 127 -6.41 12.67 23.04
C SER A 127 -5.61 13.95 23.32
N THR A 128 -4.33 13.83 23.69
CA THR A 128 -3.50 14.96 24.12
C THR A 128 -2.74 15.61 22.97
N ILE A 129 -2.18 14.80 22.07
CA ILE A 129 -1.30 15.28 20.99
C ILE A 129 -1.74 14.84 19.59
N GLY A 130 -2.79 14.02 19.47
CA GLY A 130 -3.38 13.64 18.17
C GLY A 130 -2.86 12.32 17.61
N ALA A 131 -3.27 12.03 16.37
CA ALA A 131 -2.86 10.85 15.63
C ALA A 131 -1.46 11.02 15.02
N ASP A 132 -0.83 9.89 14.68
CA ASP A 132 0.47 9.82 13.97
C ASP A 132 1.65 10.50 14.69
N VAL A 133 1.61 10.51 16.00
CA VAL A 133 2.62 11.14 16.87
C VAL A 133 3.52 10.13 17.60
N GLY A 134 3.61 8.90 17.07
CA GLY A 134 4.45 7.84 17.64
C GLY A 134 3.77 6.95 18.69
N GLY A 135 2.44 7.02 18.80
CA GLY A 135 1.64 6.16 19.71
C GLY A 135 1.28 4.78 19.14
N ASP A 136 2.03 4.30 18.15
CA ASP A 136 1.78 3.05 17.45
C ASP A 136 2.60 1.88 18.01
N SER A 137 2.19 0.65 17.71
CA SER A 137 2.87 -0.58 18.14
C SER A 137 2.90 -1.63 17.05
N VAL A 138 3.80 -2.61 17.21
CA VAL A 138 3.82 -3.81 16.38
C VAL A 138 2.58 -4.65 16.69
N GLY A 139 1.85 -5.00 15.65
CA GLY A 139 0.60 -5.74 15.73
C GLY A 139 0.75 -7.24 15.62
N LEU A 140 -0.39 -7.87 15.38
CA LEU A 140 -0.48 -9.31 15.16
C LEU A 140 0.16 -9.72 13.84
N THR A 141 0.41 -11.02 13.72
CA THR A 141 0.83 -11.67 12.49
C THR A 141 -0.25 -11.54 11.41
N THR A 142 0.19 -11.49 10.17
CA THR A 142 -0.69 -11.53 9.01
C THR A 142 -1.27 -12.94 8.86
N ASP A 143 -2.56 -13.05 8.51
CA ASP A 143 -3.17 -14.31 8.15
C ASP A 143 -2.66 -14.78 6.78
N PRO A 144 -1.78 -15.80 6.71
CA PRO A 144 -1.17 -16.21 5.45
C PRO A 144 -2.17 -16.88 4.50
N PHE A 145 -3.25 -17.45 5.02
CA PHE A 145 -4.28 -18.07 4.18
C PHE A 145 -5.06 -17.02 3.41
N GLN A 146 -5.45 -15.93 4.05
CA GLN A 146 -6.17 -14.84 3.40
C GLN A 146 -5.27 -14.08 2.42
N LEU A 147 -4.03 -13.81 2.79
CA LEU A 147 -3.07 -13.15 1.89
C LEU A 147 -2.76 -14.04 0.68
N GLY A 148 -2.52 -15.34 0.91
CA GLY A 148 -2.29 -16.31 -0.16
C GLY A 148 -3.50 -16.47 -1.08
N ALA A 149 -4.73 -16.47 -0.55
CA ALA A 149 -5.94 -16.51 -1.35
C ALA A 149 -6.07 -15.27 -2.25
N PHE A 150 -5.83 -14.09 -1.72
CA PHE A 150 -5.84 -12.83 -2.49
C PHE A 150 -4.84 -12.84 -3.65
N LEU A 151 -3.57 -13.15 -3.37
CA LEU A 151 -2.54 -13.25 -4.40
C LEU A 151 -2.84 -14.34 -5.42
N GLY A 152 -3.37 -15.48 -4.95
CA GLY A 152 -3.75 -16.64 -5.78
C GLY A 152 -4.90 -16.32 -6.73
N ASP A 153 -5.90 -15.56 -6.30
CA ASP A 153 -7.01 -15.15 -7.16
C ASP A 153 -6.52 -14.24 -8.28
N LEU A 154 -5.69 -13.24 -7.95
CA LEU A 154 -5.09 -12.36 -8.95
C LEU A 154 -4.16 -13.12 -9.92
N ALA A 155 -3.39 -14.07 -9.43
CA ALA A 155 -2.50 -14.90 -10.26
C ALA A 155 -3.30 -15.78 -11.23
N ARG A 156 -4.41 -16.39 -10.76
CA ARG A 156 -5.30 -17.21 -11.59
C ARG A 156 -5.92 -16.43 -12.73
N GLU A 157 -6.19 -15.13 -12.51
CA GLU A 157 -6.72 -14.21 -13.51
C GLU A 157 -5.62 -13.55 -14.39
N ASN A 158 -4.34 -13.91 -14.21
CA ASN A 158 -3.20 -13.26 -14.86
C ASN A 158 -3.17 -11.74 -14.64
N SER A 159 -3.64 -11.27 -13.49
CA SER A 159 -3.78 -9.85 -13.13
C SER A 159 -2.99 -9.46 -11.87
N LEU A 160 -2.11 -10.34 -11.38
CA LEU A 160 -1.25 -10.04 -10.23
C LEU A 160 -0.23 -8.95 -10.61
N PRO A 161 -0.26 -7.76 -9.99
CA PRO A 161 0.76 -6.74 -10.20
C PRO A 161 2.09 -7.15 -9.55
N ASN A 162 3.17 -6.46 -9.89
CA ASN A 162 4.37 -6.55 -9.07
C ASN A 162 4.02 -6.09 -7.66
N THR A 163 4.29 -6.92 -6.66
CA THR A 163 3.82 -6.72 -5.29
C THR A 163 4.98 -6.80 -4.31
N ILE A 164 5.03 -5.87 -3.35
CA ILE A 164 6.00 -5.87 -2.28
C ILE A 164 5.27 -6.03 -0.94
N LEU A 165 5.67 -7.02 -0.15
CA LEU A 165 5.12 -7.29 1.16
C LEU A 165 6.04 -6.75 2.24
N TYR A 166 5.58 -5.75 3.00
CA TYR A 166 6.29 -5.22 4.17
C TYR A 166 5.57 -5.65 5.44
N ASN A 167 6.29 -6.09 6.44
CA ASN A 167 5.74 -6.45 7.75
C ASN A 167 6.42 -5.72 8.89
N LEU A 168 5.66 -5.51 9.97
CA LEU A 168 6.21 -5.00 11.22
C LEU A 168 6.57 -6.12 12.21
N ASN A 169 5.84 -7.23 12.19
CA ASN A 169 6.11 -8.34 13.09
C ASN A 169 7.16 -9.29 12.50
N PRO A 170 8.39 -9.35 13.05
CA PRO A 170 9.44 -10.21 12.49
C PRO A 170 9.11 -11.71 12.52
N THR A 171 8.09 -12.14 13.25
CA THR A 171 7.65 -13.56 13.24
C THR A 171 7.01 -13.96 11.92
N ASP A 172 6.60 -12.99 11.09
CA ASP A 172 6.03 -13.25 9.77
C ASP A 172 7.09 -13.38 8.66
N ASN A 173 8.36 -13.12 8.96
CA ASN A 173 9.42 -13.09 7.94
C ASN A 173 9.46 -14.36 7.10
N ALA A 174 9.58 -15.54 7.74
CA ALA A 174 9.62 -16.83 7.04
C ALA A 174 8.36 -17.11 6.22
N VAL A 175 7.19 -16.71 6.73
CA VAL A 175 5.90 -16.87 6.02
C VAL A 175 5.88 -16.02 4.76
N LEU A 176 6.27 -14.74 4.85
CA LEU A 176 6.18 -13.80 3.73
C LEU A 176 7.28 -14.03 2.70
N SER A 177 8.50 -14.41 3.12
CA SER A 177 9.58 -14.74 2.19
C SER A 177 9.27 -15.99 1.37
N THR A 178 8.79 -17.08 2.01
CA THR A 178 8.37 -18.29 1.30
C THR A 178 7.15 -18.04 0.39
N MET A 179 6.22 -17.17 0.80
CA MET A 179 5.11 -16.74 -0.05
C MET A 179 5.61 -15.98 -1.28
N ALA A 180 6.59 -15.09 -1.12
CA ALA A 180 7.19 -14.37 -2.24
C ALA A 180 7.82 -15.32 -3.26
N VAL A 181 8.49 -16.38 -2.83
CA VAL A 181 9.03 -17.41 -3.72
C VAL A 181 7.93 -18.13 -4.49
N ASN A 182 6.80 -18.45 -3.85
CA ASN A 182 5.67 -19.12 -4.51
C ASN A 182 5.03 -18.27 -5.62
N PHE A 183 5.08 -16.96 -5.51
CA PHE A 183 4.52 -16.03 -6.49
C PHE A 183 5.59 -15.31 -7.32
N ALA A 184 6.83 -15.83 -7.34
CA ALA A 184 7.90 -15.26 -8.17
C ALA A 184 7.56 -15.28 -9.67
N PRO A 185 7.97 -14.29 -10.45
CA PRO A 185 8.75 -13.11 -10.06
C PRO A 185 7.89 -11.92 -9.64
N LYS A 186 6.59 -12.10 -9.41
CA LYS A 186 5.61 -11.01 -9.18
C LYS A 186 5.60 -10.49 -7.75
N VAL A 187 5.89 -11.32 -6.77
CA VAL A 187 5.86 -10.94 -5.36
C VAL A 187 7.26 -10.93 -4.79
N GLN A 188 7.56 -9.90 -4.02
CA GLN A 188 8.83 -9.74 -3.32
C GLN A 188 8.55 -9.46 -1.84
N PHE A 189 9.34 -10.07 -0.97
CA PHE A 189 9.41 -9.69 0.42
C PHE A 189 10.26 -8.42 0.54
N GLY A 190 9.73 -7.39 1.20
CA GLY A 190 10.32 -6.07 1.27
C GLY A 190 11.45 -5.95 2.29
N ALA A 191 12.11 -4.79 2.29
CA ALA A 191 13.13 -4.44 3.28
C ALA A 191 12.52 -4.28 4.69
N ALA A 192 13.37 -4.24 5.70
CA ALA A 192 12.97 -3.85 7.05
C ALA A 192 12.31 -2.45 7.01
N TRP A 193 11.22 -2.32 7.74
CA TRP A 193 10.39 -1.13 7.70
C TRP A 193 10.04 -0.69 9.12
N TRP A 194 10.01 0.65 9.35
CA TRP A 194 9.58 1.33 10.56
C TRP A 194 10.27 0.80 11.82
N PHE A 195 9.58 0.07 12.74
CA PHE A 195 10.17 -0.46 13.98
C PHE A 195 11.34 -1.43 13.73
N ASN A 196 11.41 -2.04 12.55
CA ASN A 196 12.50 -2.92 12.15
C ASN A 196 13.64 -2.19 11.40
N ASP A 197 13.49 -0.87 11.14
CA ASP A 197 14.52 -0.06 10.48
C ASP A 197 15.67 0.26 11.45
N THR A 198 16.31 -0.80 11.90
CA THR A 198 17.47 -0.82 12.77
C THR A 198 18.53 -1.74 12.15
N ILE A 199 19.79 -1.58 12.53
CA ILE A 199 20.88 -2.45 12.03
C ILE A 199 20.55 -3.94 12.24
N ARG A 200 19.98 -4.30 13.38
CA ARG A 200 19.60 -5.68 13.70
C ARG A 200 18.39 -6.15 12.88
N GLY A 201 17.40 -5.28 12.73
CA GLY A 201 16.20 -5.55 11.94
C GLY A 201 16.53 -5.74 10.46
N MET A 202 17.32 -4.83 9.88
CA MET A 202 17.76 -4.90 8.49
C MET A 202 18.58 -6.17 8.20
N ARG A 203 19.52 -6.53 9.09
CA ARG A 203 20.27 -7.78 8.95
C ARG A 203 19.37 -9.01 8.96
N ARG A 204 18.47 -9.10 9.94
CA ARG A 204 17.51 -10.22 10.01
C ARG A 204 16.69 -10.34 8.74
N GLN A 205 16.23 -9.22 8.20
CA GLN A 205 15.43 -9.20 6.97
C GLN A 205 16.24 -9.71 5.77
N ILE A 206 17.51 -9.31 5.65
CA ILE A 206 18.39 -9.77 4.59
C ILE A 206 18.72 -11.26 4.74
N ASP A 207 19.03 -11.71 5.96
CA ASP A 207 19.30 -13.11 6.24
C ASP A 207 18.13 -14.01 5.81
N GLU A 208 16.89 -13.63 6.19
CA GLU A 208 15.68 -14.32 5.78
C GLU A 208 15.47 -14.37 4.26
N LEU A 209 15.76 -13.25 3.57
CA LEU A 209 15.68 -13.19 2.11
C LEU A 209 16.75 -14.05 1.41
N MET A 210 17.87 -14.30 2.06
CA MET A 210 18.96 -15.13 1.52
C MET A 210 18.75 -16.63 1.74
N GLU A 211 17.92 -17.00 2.72
CA GLU A 211 17.60 -18.41 3.04
C GLU A 211 16.50 -19.00 2.13
N ASN A 212 15.71 -18.15 1.48
CA ASN A 212 14.59 -18.50 0.61
C ASN A 212 14.78 -17.93 -0.81
#